data_493a01c388dca3deda6cac5d8e6ea466
#
_entry.id   493a01c388dca3deda6cac5d8e6ea466
#
_cell.length_a   1.000
_cell.length_b   1.000
_cell.length_c   1.000
_cell.angle_alpha   90.00
_cell.angle_beta   90.00
_cell.angle_gamma   90.00
#
_symmetry.space_group_name_H-M   'P 1'
#
loop_
_entity.id
_entity.type
_entity.pdbx_description
1 polymer ?
#
loop_
_entity_poly.entity_id
_entity_poly.type
_entity_poly.pdbx_seq_one_letter_code
_entity_poly.pdbx_strand_id
1 'polypeptide(L)'
;MITWKRAKKYCLFAVLFVLVALIGLVTFEYNTSYFQSHYFTKFAASLDYEIKDGPSDSIAFPSHGPYNIQNGYTRLPDFSSRLQQNGFDISKQSRFAEPLMRYSRWGGNPPYQTPPQTGLTIFGENGSTLFSAREPQSYFRNYAEIPPLLLKSLLFIENRELLVEKSPTKNPVVEWDRLTQAAFSRVLHPGESGPGGSTLATQMEKYRYSPRGLTSDHNEKLRQLVSASVRYYHSDKSSRDARKMIVLDYLNSTPLSGRAGYGEIHGIGDGLKRWYGIDLKYANYVLTSTSDTVGINEKARVYKAALS
;
A
#
# COMPACT_ATOMS: atom_id res chain seq x y z
N MET A 1 20.32 26.82 52.11
CA MET A 1 21.23 25.74 51.63
C MET A 1 20.47 24.45 51.54
N ILE A 2 20.16 23.93 50.35
CA ILE A 2 19.47 22.63 50.16
C ILE A 2 20.49 21.55 50.50
N THR A 3 20.17 20.72 51.50
CA THR A 3 21.07 19.62 51.89
C THR A 3 21.19 18.62 50.76
N TRP A 4 22.35 18.02 50.48
CA TRP A 4 22.64 17.05 49.43
C TRP A 4 21.58 15.91 49.34
N LYS A 5 21.05 15.48 50.49
CA LYS A 5 19.97 14.47 50.56
C LYS A 5 18.63 14.98 49.95
N ARG A 6 18.30 16.28 50.18
CA ARG A 6 17.08 16.87 49.59
C ARG A 6 17.23 17.07 48.08
N ALA A 7 18.41 17.51 47.62
CA ALA A 7 18.70 17.63 46.19
C ALA A 7 18.56 16.29 45.44
N LYS A 8 19.11 15.18 46.01
CA LYS A 8 18.93 13.84 45.43
C LYS A 8 17.45 13.42 45.39
N LYS A 9 16.65 13.75 46.38
CA LYS A 9 15.22 13.42 46.41
C LYS A 9 14.45 14.20 45.35
N TYR A 10 14.71 15.48 45.19
CA TYR A 10 14.07 16.27 44.12
C TYR A 10 14.51 15.80 42.73
N CYS A 11 15.75 15.44 42.52
CA CYS A 11 16.25 14.89 41.28
C CYS A 11 15.54 13.55 40.95
N LEU A 12 15.37 12.65 41.93
CA LEU A 12 14.65 11.40 41.75
C LEU A 12 13.18 11.65 41.39
N PHE A 13 12.49 12.58 42.04
CA PHE A 13 11.12 12.94 41.71
C PHE A 13 10.99 13.53 40.30
N ALA A 14 11.94 14.39 39.90
CA ALA A 14 11.98 14.95 38.55
C ALA A 14 12.17 13.86 37.49
N VAL A 15 13.10 12.92 37.72
CA VAL A 15 13.30 11.77 36.82
C VAL A 15 12.04 10.89 36.73
N LEU A 16 11.42 10.58 37.88
CA LEU A 16 10.18 9.79 37.91
C LEU A 16 9.05 10.50 37.17
N PHE A 17 8.89 11.82 37.36
CA PHE A 17 7.89 12.62 36.66
C PHE A 17 8.11 12.60 35.14
N VAL A 18 9.37 12.76 34.69
CA VAL A 18 9.72 12.68 33.25
C VAL A 18 9.43 11.30 32.70
N LEU A 19 9.74 10.23 33.43
CA LEU A 19 9.42 8.86 33.03
C LEU A 19 7.90 8.63 32.88
N VAL A 20 7.11 9.08 33.87
CA VAL A 20 5.64 8.96 33.80
C VAL A 20 5.09 9.77 32.63
N ALA A 21 5.58 10.98 32.40
CA ALA A 21 5.18 11.83 31.27
C ALA A 21 5.53 11.16 29.91
N LEU A 22 6.72 10.58 29.81
CA LEU A 22 7.14 9.82 28.62
C LEU A 22 6.25 8.60 28.36
N ILE A 23 5.97 7.82 29.40
CA ILE A 23 5.06 6.68 29.29
C ILE A 23 3.68 7.15 28.84
N GLY A 24 3.15 8.23 29.41
CA GLY A 24 1.88 8.83 29.01
C GLY A 24 1.88 9.26 27.55
N LEU A 25 2.94 9.93 27.10
CA LEU A 25 3.11 10.38 25.70
C LEU A 25 3.18 9.20 24.72
N VAL A 26 3.99 8.17 25.06
CA VAL A 26 4.11 6.96 24.24
C VAL A 26 2.78 6.22 24.17
N THR A 27 2.06 6.09 25.29
CA THR A 27 0.73 5.45 25.33
C THR A 27 -0.29 6.25 24.52
N PHE A 28 -0.27 7.55 24.61
CA PHE A 28 -1.12 8.44 23.80
C PHE A 28 -0.84 8.25 22.31
N GLU A 29 0.42 8.32 21.88
CA GLU A 29 0.82 8.15 20.49
C GLU A 29 0.53 6.72 19.99
N TYR A 30 0.80 5.71 20.81
CA TYR A 30 0.47 4.32 20.52
C TYR A 30 -1.02 4.12 20.22
N ASN A 31 -1.92 4.78 20.96
CA ASN A 31 -3.35 4.63 20.77
C ASN A 31 -3.91 5.52 19.66
N THR A 32 -3.35 6.70 19.42
CA THR A 32 -3.91 7.71 18.52
C THR A 32 -3.13 7.93 17.24
N SER A 33 -1.82 7.68 17.21
CA SER A 33 -0.88 8.07 16.15
C SER A 33 -1.00 9.55 15.78
N TYR A 34 -1.29 10.42 16.76
CA TYR A 34 -1.56 11.82 16.56
C TYR A 34 -0.38 12.56 15.93
N PHE A 35 0.83 12.38 16.49
CA PHE A 35 2.04 13.02 15.97
C PHE A 35 2.44 12.44 14.62
N GLN A 36 2.32 11.12 14.42
CA GLN A 36 2.56 10.47 13.14
C GLN A 36 1.63 11.03 12.06
N SER A 37 0.33 11.14 12.32
CA SER A 37 -0.64 11.64 11.34
C SER A 37 -0.32 13.07 10.92
N HIS A 38 0.02 13.95 11.87
CA HIS A 38 0.41 15.31 11.57
C HIS A 38 1.72 15.41 10.77
N TYR A 39 2.72 14.63 11.19
CA TYR A 39 4.01 14.61 10.52
C TYR A 39 3.88 14.07 9.08
N PHE A 40 3.27 12.90 8.91
CA PHE A 40 3.15 12.29 7.59
C PHE A 40 2.25 13.09 6.66
N THR A 41 1.14 13.66 7.13
CA THR A 41 0.29 14.53 6.30
C THR A 41 1.07 15.75 5.82
N LYS A 42 1.79 16.44 6.73
CA LYS A 42 2.60 17.61 6.36
C LYS A 42 3.74 17.24 5.43
N PHE A 43 4.41 16.13 5.70
CA PHE A 43 5.50 15.65 4.85
C PHE A 43 4.97 15.24 3.47
N ALA A 44 3.91 14.45 3.38
CA ALA A 44 3.30 14.05 2.13
C ALA A 44 2.84 15.23 1.27
N ALA A 45 2.27 16.27 1.90
CA ALA A 45 1.89 17.51 1.22
C ALA A 45 3.09 18.27 0.64
N SER A 46 4.30 18.05 1.13
CA SER A 46 5.53 18.64 0.58
C SER A 46 6.10 17.85 -0.61
N LEU A 47 5.64 16.62 -0.80
CA LEU A 47 6.05 15.75 -1.90
C LEU A 47 5.20 16.06 -3.13
N ASP A 48 5.45 17.20 -3.75
CA ASP A 48 4.65 17.72 -4.85
C ASP A 48 5.45 17.73 -6.17
N TYR A 49 4.75 17.91 -7.28
CA TYR A 49 5.33 18.07 -8.59
C TYR A 49 4.48 19.04 -9.43
N GLU A 50 5.09 19.65 -10.41
CA GLU A 50 4.43 20.48 -11.44
C GLU A 50 4.74 19.95 -12.83
N ILE A 51 3.83 20.14 -13.78
CA ILE A 51 4.06 19.82 -15.19
C ILE A 51 4.46 21.08 -15.91
N LYS A 52 5.66 21.07 -16.51
CA LYS A 52 6.18 22.20 -17.30
C LYS A 52 6.58 21.77 -18.70
N ASP A 53 6.70 22.75 -19.61
CA ASP A 53 7.13 22.51 -20.97
C ASP A 53 8.59 22.05 -21.04
N GLY A 54 8.86 21.16 -22.00
CA GLY A 54 10.17 20.58 -22.24
C GLY A 54 10.58 19.44 -21.28
N PRO A 55 11.76 18.86 -21.52
CA PRO A 55 12.32 17.79 -20.67
C PRO A 55 12.68 18.31 -19.28
N SER A 56 12.78 17.40 -18.31
CA SER A 56 13.08 17.71 -16.91
C SER A 56 14.22 16.86 -16.38
N ASP A 57 15.17 17.52 -15.71
CA ASP A 57 16.22 16.87 -14.93
C ASP A 57 15.78 16.61 -13.47
N SER A 58 14.63 17.18 -13.07
CA SER A 58 14.06 17.06 -11.72
C SER A 58 12.96 16.01 -11.67
N ILE A 59 13.23 14.82 -12.22
CA ILE A 59 12.30 13.68 -12.19
C ILE A 59 13.07 12.40 -11.88
N ALA A 60 12.50 11.55 -11.04
CA ALA A 60 13.03 10.23 -10.78
C ALA A 60 11.98 9.18 -11.12
N PHE A 61 12.32 8.23 -11.97
CA PHE A 61 11.46 7.10 -12.28
C PHE A 61 11.82 5.92 -11.36
N PRO A 62 10.82 5.15 -10.93
CA PRO A 62 11.09 3.89 -10.26
C PRO A 62 11.99 2.99 -11.14
N SER A 63 13.05 2.45 -10.56
CA SER A 63 14.07 1.69 -11.31
C SER A 63 14.05 0.18 -11.01
N HIS A 64 13.30 -0.25 -10.02
CA HIS A 64 13.25 -1.64 -9.58
C HIS A 64 11.88 -1.97 -8.97
N GLY A 65 11.64 -3.26 -8.83
CA GLY A 65 10.37 -3.78 -8.29
C GLY A 65 9.42 -4.27 -9.39
N PRO A 66 8.55 -5.24 -9.05
CA PRO A 66 7.61 -5.84 -10.01
C PRO A 66 6.70 -4.81 -10.68
N TYR A 67 6.23 -3.83 -9.92
CA TYR A 67 5.29 -2.82 -10.41
C TYR A 67 5.91 -1.85 -11.42
N ASN A 68 7.20 -1.62 -11.33
CA ASN A 68 7.94 -0.80 -12.29
C ASN A 68 8.04 -1.48 -13.66
N ILE A 69 8.19 -2.82 -13.66
CA ILE A 69 8.15 -3.62 -14.88
C ILE A 69 6.75 -3.64 -15.47
N GLN A 70 5.74 -3.89 -14.64
CA GLN A 70 4.33 -3.93 -15.05
C GLN A 70 3.86 -2.59 -15.64
N ASN A 71 4.28 -1.48 -15.05
CA ASN A 71 3.93 -0.13 -15.52
C ASN A 71 4.85 0.40 -16.64
N GLY A 72 5.86 -0.36 -17.03
CA GLY A 72 6.75 -0.01 -18.14
C GLY A 72 7.86 0.98 -17.80
N TYR A 73 8.02 1.43 -16.55
CA TYR A 73 9.05 2.40 -16.17
C TYR A 73 10.47 1.93 -16.47
N THR A 74 10.76 0.65 -16.32
CA THR A 74 12.07 0.06 -16.60
C THR A 74 12.48 0.15 -18.07
N ARG A 75 11.53 0.32 -18.99
CA ARG A 75 11.76 0.46 -20.43
C ARG A 75 11.58 1.88 -20.95
N LEU A 76 11.24 2.82 -20.06
CA LEU A 76 10.99 4.20 -20.43
C LEU A 76 12.18 4.89 -21.11
N PRO A 77 13.44 4.70 -20.68
CA PRO A 77 14.61 5.27 -21.38
C PRO A 77 14.74 4.79 -22.82
N ASP A 78 14.59 3.48 -23.07
CA ASP A 78 14.67 2.90 -24.41
C ASP A 78 13.56 3.41 -25.31
N PHE A 79 12.34 3.51 -24.76
CA PHE A 79 11.19 4.03 -25.48
C PHE A 79 11.37 5.50 -25.85
N SER A 80 11.82 6.34 -24.91
CA SER A 80 12.09 7.76 -25.13
C SER A 80 13.18 7.96 -26.19
N SER A 81 14.25 7.19 -26.14
CA SER A 81 15.34 7.24 -27.16
C SER A 81 14.82 6.91 -28.54
N ARG A 82 13.98 5.89 -28.70
CA ARG A 82 13.38 5.52 -29.98
C ARG A 82 12.47 6.61 -30.54
N LEU A 83 11.67 7.24 -29.68
CA LEU A 83 10.83 8.35 -30.09
C LEU A 83 11.66 9.55 -30.57
N GLN A 84 12.71 9.92 -29.83
CA GLN A 84 13.60 11.01 -30.20
C GLN A 84 14.31 10.75 -31.56
N GLN A 85 14.78 9.52 -31.81
CA GLN A 85 15.35 9.12 -33.09
C GLN A 85 14.38 9.22 -34.24
N ASN A 86 13.08 9.20 -34.00
CA ASN A 86 12.00 9.38 -35.00
C ASN A 86 11.43 10.80 -35.01
N GLY A 87 12.13 11.78 -34.44
CA GLY A 87 11.75 13.20 -34.50
C GLY A 87 10.69 13.63 -33.49
N PHE A 88 10.41 12.83 -32.45
CA PHE A 88 9.53 13.21 -31.37
C PHE A 88 10.32 13.83 -30.22
N ASP A 89 9.80 14.91 -29.67
CA ASP A 89 10.37 15.60 -28.52
C ASP A 89 9.43 15.53 -27.30
N ILE A 90 10.02 15.68 -26.13
CA ILE A 90 9.25 15.79 -24.88
C ILE A 90 8.66 17.19 -24.82
N SER A 91 7.37 17.33 -25.10
CA SER A 91 6.68 18.62 -25.03
C SER A 91 6.42 19.07 -23.60
N LYS A 92 6.09 18.15 -22.70
CA LYS A 92 5.81 18.42 -21.28
C LYS A 92 6.28 17.28 -20.40
N GLN A 93 6.83 17.61 -19.25
CA GLN A 93 7.27 16.62 -18.26
C GLN A 93 7.09 17.14 -16.84
N SER A 94 6.92 16.20 -15.88
CA SER A 94 6.86 16.52 -14.47
C SER A 94 8.21 17.03 -13.95
N ARG A 95 8.16 18.02 -13.06
CA ARG A 95 9.30 18.51 -12.28
C ARG A 95 8.99 18.29 -10.82
N PHE A 96 9.75 17.41 -10.18
CA PHE A 96 9.58 17.10 -8.78
C PHE A 96 10.11 18.24 -7.91
N ALA A 97 9.35 18.60 -6.88
CA ALA A 97 9.84 19.48 -5.83
C ALA A 97 11.04 18.83 -5.10
N GLU A 98 11.93 19.65 -4.57
CA GLU A 98 13.15 19.15 -3.89
C GLU A 98 12.87 18.14 -2.75
N PRO A 99 11.80 18.27 -1.93
CA PRO A 99 11.44 17.23 -0.96
C PRO A 99 11.13 15.87 -1.62
N LEU A 100 10.42 15.86 -2.75
CA LEU A 100 10.10 14.64 -3.49
C LEU A 100 11.37 14.02 -4.10
N MET A 101 12.26 14.82 -4.66
CA MET A 101 13.55 14.34 -5.18
C MET A 101 14.42 13.72 -4.09
N ARG A 102 14.51 14.34 -2.93
CA ARG A 102 15.24 13.78 -1.78
C ARG A 102 14.63 12.48 -1.28
N TYR A 103 13.30 12.46 -1.17
CA TYR A 103 12.55 11.27 -0.77
C TYR A 103 12.77 10.10 -1.73
N SER A 104 12.70 10.35 -3.05
CA SER A 104 12.96 9.36 -4.09
C SER A 104 14.41 8.87 -4.07
N ARG A 105 15.40 9.77 -3.87
CA ARG A 105 16.82 9.39 -3.72
C ARG A 105 17.09 8.51 -2.49
N TRP A 106 16.33 8.71 -1.42
CA TRP A 106 16.37 7.83 -0.24
C TRP A 106 15.77 6.44 -0.53
N GLY A 107 15.05 6.29 -1.62
CA GLY A 107 14.36 5.06 -2.02
C GLY A 107 12.89 5.01 -1.58
N GLY A 108 12.32 6.15 -1.20
CA GLY A 108 10.88 6.28 -0.92
C GLY A 108 10.05 6.16 -2.19
N ASN A 109 8.90 5.52 -2.08
CA ASN A 109 7.99 5.31 -3.20
C ASN A 109 7.03 6.50 -3.35
N PRO A 110 6.75 6.98 -4.57
CA PRO A 110 5.84 8.10 -4.78
C PRO A 110 4.49 7.87 -4.08
N PRO A 111 3.95 8.87 -3.35
CA PRO A 111 2.74 8.71 -2.55
C PRO A 111 1.45 8.71 -3.37
N TYR A 112 1.55 8.94 -4.68
CA TYR A 112 0.40 9.08 -5.56
C TYR A 112 -0.34 7.76 -5.73
N GLN A 113 -1.66 7.88 -5.92
CA GLN A 113 -2.48 6.73 -6.27
C GLN A 113 -2.11 6.22 -7.66
N THR A 114 -1.94 4.93 -7.77
CA THR A 114 -1.72 4.27 -9.04
C THR A 114 -3.07 3.79 -9.56
N PRO A 115 -3.39 3.99 -10.85
CA PRO A 115 -4.60 3.44 -11.43
C PRO A 115 -4.69 1.92 -11.19
N PRO A 116 -5.88 1.38 -10.94
CA PRO A 116 -6.04 -0.07 -10.72
C PRO A 116 -5.77 -0.90 -11.97
N GLN A 117 -5.81 -0.27 -13.16
CA GLN A 117 -5.48 -0.90 -14.44
C GLN A 117 -4.27 -0.22 -15.07
N THR A 118 -3.41 -1.04 -15.65
CA THR A 118 -2.35 -0.61 -16.55
C THR A 118 -2.61 -1.15 -17.96
N GLY A 119 -2.02 -0.53 -18.98
CA GLY A 119 -2.15 -1.01 -20.34
C GLY A 119 -2.09 0.09 -21.41
N LEU A 120 -2.41 -0.30 -22.62
CA LEU A 120 -2.37 0.57 -23.80
C LEU A 120 -3.73 0.54 -24.50
N THR A 121 -4.23 1.70 -24.87
CA THR A 121 -5.34 1.85 -25.82
C THR A 121 -4.87 2.73 -26.97
N ILE A 122 -5.04 2.25 -28.20
CA ILE A 122 -4.71 2.98 -29.43
C ILE A 122 -6.01 3.35 -30.10
N PHE A 123 -6.16 4.64 -30.42
CA PHE A 123 -7.31 5.16 -31.14
C PHE A 123 -6.93 5.49 -32.57
N GLY A 124 -7.83 5.26 -33.51
CA GLY A 124 -7.74 5.78 -34.89
C GLY A 124 -8.10 7.27 -34.96
N GLU A 125 -7.88 7.88 -36.11
CA GLU A 125 -8.17 9.31 -36.34
C GLU A 125 -9.64 9.69 -36.10
N ASN A 126 -10.57 8.76 -36.32
CA ASN A 126 -11.99 8.92 -36.07
C ASN A 126 -12.40 8.61 -34.60
N GLY A 127 -11.44 8.42 -33.71
CA GLY A 127 -11.69 8.06 -32.32
C GLY A 127 -12.11 6.59 -32.06
N SER A 128 -12.15 5.74 -33.10
CA SER A 128 -12.40 4.30 -32.94
C SER A 128 -11.23 3.63 -32.23
N THR A 129 -11.52 2.68 -31.35
CA THR A 129 -10.48 1.88 -30.69
C THR A 129 -9.90 0.87 -31.67
N LEU A 130 -8.62 1.05 -32.05
CA LEU A 130 -7.88 0.12 -32.90
C LEU A 130 -7.28 -1.03 -32.09
N PHE A 131 -6.85 -0.74 -30.87
CA PHE A 131 -6.27 -1.73 -29.96
C PHE A 131 -6.55 -1.33 -28.52
N SER A 132 -6.81 -2.31 -27.66
CA SER A 132 -6.87 -2.10 -26.23
C SER A 132 -6.43 -3.36 -25.49
N ALA A 133 -5.40 -3.22 -24.67
CA ALA A 133 -4.96 -4.23 -23.71
C ALA A 133 -4.82 -3.56 -22.34
N ARG A 134 -5.59 -4.00 -21.37
CA ARG A 134 -5.60 -3.45 -19.99
C ARG A 134 -5.69 -4.59 -18.99
N GLU A 135 -4.81 -4.57 -17.99
CA GLU A 135 -4.76 -5.56 -16.93
C GLU A 135 -4.70 -4.87 -15.55
N PRO A 136 -5.38 -5.38 -14.53
CA PRO A 136 -6.33 -6.50 -14.56
C PRO A 136 -7.60 -6.15 -15.36
N GLN A 137 -8.24 -7.16 -15.96
CA GLN A 137 -9.50 -6.95 -16.72
C GLN A 137 -10.69 -6.80 -15.78
N SER A 138 -10.63 -7.46 -14.63
CA SER A 138 -11.70 -7.46 -13.61
C SER A 138 -11.16 -6.97 -12.28
N TYR A 139 -11.76 -5.91 -11.75
CA TYR A 139 -11.38 -5.32 -10.47
C TYR A 139 -12.57 -4.61 -9.82
N PHE A 140 -12.50 -4.39 -8.50
CA PHE A 140 -13.47 -3.56 -7.79
C PHE A 140 -13.21 -2.09 -8.06
N ARG A 141 -14.22 -1.34 -8.48
CA ARG A 141 -14.09 0.10 -8.77
C ARG A 141 -14.07 0.94 -7.50
N ASN A 142 -14.76 0.48 -6.48
CA ASN A 142 -14.85 1.14 -5.19
C ASN A 142 -15.06 0.12 -4.06
N TYR A 143 -14.82 0.58 -2.84
CA TYR A 143 -14.91 -0.25 -1.64
C TYR A 143 -16.31 -0.86 -1.42
N ALA A 144 -17.39 -0.18 -1.82
CA ALA A 144 -18.76 -0.66 -1.61
C ALA A 144 -19.12 -1.86 -2.49
N GLU A 145 -18.36 -2.11 -3.56
CA GLU A 145 -18.54 -3.30 -4.41
C GLU A 145 -18.01 -4.59 -3.78
N ILE A 146 -17.21 -4.48 -2.73
CA ILE A 146 -16.58 -5.66 -2.10
C ILE A 146 -17.62 -6.42 -1.27
N PRO A 147 -17.87 -7.71 -1.55
CA PRO A 147 -18.80 -8.50 -0.75
C PRO A 147 -18.40 -8.54 0.73
N PRO A 148 -19.34 -8.31 1.68
CA PRO A 148 -19.03 -8.28 3.10
C PRO A 148 -18.38 -9.57 3.62
N LEU A 149 -18.72 -10.73 3.05
CA LEU A 149 -18.14 -12.01 3.41
C LEU A 149 -16.66 -12.06 3.03
N LEU A 150 -16.31 -11.65 1.81
CA LEU A 150 -14.92 -11.58 1.35
C LEU A 150 -14.11 -10.60 2.20
N LEU A 151 -14.66 -9.41 2.44
CA LEU A 151 -14.02 -8.39 3.28
C LEU A 151 -13.71 -8.91 4.68
N LYS A 152 -14.70 -9.52 5.35
CA LYS A 152 -14.53 -10.08 6.69
C LYS A 152 -13.48 -11.19 6.72
N SER A 153 -13.45 -12.05 5.71
CA SER A 153 -12.48 -13.14 5.62
C SER A 153 -11.06 -12.61 5.41
N LEU A 154 -10.87 -11.66 4.49
CA LEU A 154 -9.57 -11.02 4.30
C LEU A 154 -9.05 -10.39 5.59
N LEU A 155 -9.90 -9.59 6.24
CA LEU A 155 -9.50 -8.93 7.49
C LEU A 155 -9.22 -9.92 8.61
N PHE A 156 -9.99 -10.99 8.71
CA PHE A 156 -9.79 -12.02 9.73
C PHE A 156 -8.46 -12.74 9.57
N ILE A 157 -8.03 -13.00 8.33
CA ILE A 157 -6.78 -13.70 8.03
C ILE A 157 -5.59 -12.75 8.14
N GLU A 158 -5.67 -11.59 7.51
CA GLU A 158 -4.51 -10.74 7.26
C GLU A 158 -4.38 -9.56 8.23
N ASN A 159 -5.47 -8.88 8.57
CA ASN A 159 -5.40 -7.59 9.27
C ASN A 159 -6.68 -7.26 10.04
N ARG A 160 -6.97 -7.99 11.13
CA ARG A 160 -8.23 -7.93 11.88
C ARG A 160 -8.63 -6.55 12.37
N GLU A 161 -7.66 -5.73 12.74
CA GLU A 161 -7.91 -4.41 13.32
C GLU A 161 -7.94 -3.28 12.29
N LEU A 162 -7.69 -3.55 11.00
CA LEU A 162 -7.57 -2.50 10.00
C LEU A 162 -8.79 -1.57 9.97
N LEU A 163 -10.00 -2.11 10.00
CA LEU A 163 -11.23 -1.32 9.96
C LEU A 163 -11.81 -0.99 11.35
N VAL A 164 -11.16 -1.44 12.43
CA VAL A 164 -11.57 -1.07 13.80
C VAL A 164 -11.07 0.32 14.09
N GLU A 165 -11.98 1.29 14.14
CA GLU A 165 -11.65 2.69 14.37
C GLU A 165 -11.46 2.97 15.87
N LYS A 166 -10.24 2.75 16.38
CA LYS A 166 -9.86 3.16 17.74
C LYS A 166 -9.62 4.67 17.85
N SER A 167 -9.10 5.28 16.79
CA SER A 167 -8.86 6.71 16.63
C SER A 167 -8.87 7.06 15.14
N PRO A 168 -9.47 8.19 14.72
CA PRO A 168 -9.48 8.60 13.33
C PRO A 168 -8.09 8.90 12.75
N THR A 169 -7.12 9.22 13.61
CA THR A 169 -5.73 9.50 13.21
C THR A 169 -4.81 8.29 13.31
N LYS A 170 -5.28 7.15 13.85
CA LYS A 170 -4.43 5.98 14.05
C LYS A 170 -3.85 5.48 12.73
N ASN A 171 -2.52 5.29 12.72
CA ASN A 171 -1.79 4.84 11.53
C ASN A 171 -2.30 3.46 11.07
N PRO A 172 -2.85 3.35 9.84
CA PRO A 172 -3.39 2.10 9.33
C PRO A 172 -2.29 1.15 8.83
N VAL A 173 -1.06 1.64 8.74
CA VAL A 173 0.09 0.90 8.21
C VAL A 173 0.78 0.08 9.28
N VAL A 174 0.73 0.53 10.54
CA VAL A 174 1.47 -0.08 11.65
C VAL A 174 0.51 -0.67 12.68
N GLU A 175 0.53 -1.98 12.84
CA GLU A 175 -0.06 -2.67 13.99
C GLU A 175 1.01 -2.83 15.07
N TRP A 176 1.03 -1.90 16.01
CA TRP A 176 2.04 -1.85 17.05
C TRP A 176 2.08 -3.11 17.90
N ASP A 177 0.92 -3.72 18.17
CA ASP A 177 0.80 -4.96 18.94
C ASP A 177 1.53 -6.12 18.24
N ARG A 178 1.29 -6.30 16.94
CA ARG A 178 1.97 -7.31 16.12
C ARG A 178 3.45 -7.02 15.95
N LEU A 179 3.81 -5.74 15.78
CA LEU A 179 5.20 -5.34 15.62
C LEU A 179 6.00 -5.60 16.90
N THR A 180 5.46 -5.25 18.06
CA THR A 180 6.09 -5.51 19.36
C THR A 180 6.19 -7.01 19.63
N GLN A 181 5.13 -7.77 19.37
CA GLN A 181 5.14 -9.23 19.50
C GLN A 181 6.19 -9.88 18.59
N ALA A 182 6.28 -9.44 17.33
CA ALA A 182 7.30 -9.94 16.39
C ALA A 182 8.72 -9.57 16.85
N ALA A 183 8.93 -8.39 17.42
CA ALA A 183 10.21 -7.98 17.98
C ALA A 183 10.59 -8.82 19.22
N PHE A 184 9.67 -9.01 20.16
CA PHE A 184 9.88 -9.86 21.34
C PHE A 184 10.15 -11.33 20.96
N SER A 185 9.38 -11.88 20.03
CA SER A 185 9.58 -13.26 19.55
C SER A 185 10.99 -13.45 18.99
N ARG A 186 11.50 -12.49 18.19
CA ARG A 186 12.87 -12.54 17.66
C ARG A 186 13.96 -12.50 18.71
N VAL A 187 13.74 -11.73 19.80
CA VAL A 187 14.70 -11.63 20.90
C VAL A 187 14.69 -12.91 21.74
N LEU A 188 13.52 -13.48 22.00
CA LEU A 188 13.37 -14.65 22.86
C LEU A 188 13.63 -15.97 22.12
N HIS A 189 13.35 -16.01 20.81
CA HIS A 189 13.50 -17.22 19.97
C HIS A 189 14.29 -16.88 18.70
N PRO A 190 15.62 -16.64 18.78
CA PRO A 190 16.44 -16.33 17.64
C PRO A 190 16.46 -17.52 16.66
N GLY A 191 15.99 -17.28 15.42
CA GLY A 191 15.97 -18.30 14.35
C GLY A 191 14.63 -18.97 14.10
N GLU A 192 13.61 -18.74 14.94
CA GLU A 192 12.26 -19.19 14.66
C GLU A 192 11.47 -18.17 13.82
N SER A 193 10.61 -18.68 12.93
CA SER A 193 9.68 -17.85 12.15
C SER A 193 8.55 -17.36 13.06
N GLY A 194 8.73 -16.20 13.68
CA GLY A 194 7.68 -15.58 14.48
C GLY A 194 6.53 -15.01 13.63
N PRO A 195 5.41 -14.62 14.25
CA PRO A 195 4.28 -14.01 13.55
C PRO A 195 4.73 -12.77 12.78
N GLY A 196 4.36 -12.69 11.51
CA GLY A 196 4.75 -11.57 10.64
C GLY A 196 4.12 -10.24 11.09
N GLY A 197 4.94 -9.22 11.36
CA GLY A 197 4.49 -7.87 11.68
C GLY A 197 4.07 -7.03 10.45
N SER A 198 3.80 -7.65 9.30
CA SER A 198 3.41 -6.96 8.06
C SER A 198 1.90 -6.78 8.01
N THR A 199 1.45 -5.57 7.67
CA THR A 199 0.05 -5.23 7.39
C THR A 199 -0.23 -5.30 5.89
N LEU A 200 -1.50 -5.26 5.47
CA LEU A 200 -1.89 -5.19 4.05
C LEU A 200 -1.17 -4.04 3.34
N ALA A 201 -1.09 -2.88 3.96
CA ALA A 201 -0.42 -1.71 3.40
C ALA A 201 1.08 -1.95 3.13
N THR A 202 1.80 -2.53 4.08
CA THR A 202 3.23 -2.84 3.90
C THR A 202 3.46 -4.01 2.96
N GLN A 203 2.52 -4.95 2.87
CA GLN A 203 2.58 -6.02 1.87
C GLN A 203 2.47 -5.45 0.45
N MET A 204 1.58 -4.47 0.22
CA MET A 204 1.47 -3.83 -1.09
C MET A 204 2.74 -3.06 -1.48
N GLU A 205 3.35 -2.30 -0.57
CA GLU A 205 4.63 -1.64 -0.86
C GLU A 205 5.71 -2.67 -1.21
N LYS A 206 5.75 -3.80 -0.49
CA LYS A 206 6.65 -4.91 -0.79
C LYS A 206 6.42 -5.49 -2.20
N TYR A 207 5.18 -5.86 -2.53
CA TYR A 207 4.86 -6.48 -3.81
C TYR A 207 5.05 -5.53 -5.00
N ARG A 208 4.83 -4.24 -4.80
CA ARG A 208 4.93 -3.24 -5.87
C ARG A 208 6.37 -2.80 -6.12
N TYR A 209 7.12 -2.50 -5.08
CA TYR A 209 8.34 -1.71 -5.19
C TYR A 209 9.61 -2.38 -4.66
N SER A 210 9.51 -3.39 -3.80
CA SER A 210 10.70 -4.06 -3.31
C SER A 210 11.31 -4.96 -4.39
N PRO A 211 12.64 -5.12 -4.44
CA PRO A 211 13.30 -5.98 -5.41
C PRO A 211 12.69 -7.40 -5.40
N ARG A 212 12.20 -7.83 -6.54
CA ARG A 212 11.52 -9.13 -6.72
C ARG A 212 10.29 -9.34 -5.82
N GLY A 213 9.70 -8.27 -5.29
CA GLY A 213 8.57 -8.35 -4.35
C GLY A 213 8.92 -8.92 -2.98
N LEU A 214 10.20 -8.87 -2.58
CA LEU A 214 10.72 -9.44 -1.34
C LEU A 214 11.31 -8.35 -0.44
N THR A 215 11.21 -8.54 0.87
CA THR A 215 11.91 -7.68 1.86
C THR A 215 13.30 -8.25 2.09
N SER A 216 14.34 -7.56 1.63
CA SER A 216 15.73 -8.02 1.72
C SER A 216 16.33 -7.80 3.11
N ASP A 217 16.05 -6.66 3.74
CA ASP A 217 16.69 -6.23 4.98
C ASP A 217 15.80 -5.26 5.79
N HIS A 218 16.34 -4.76 6.90
CA HIS A 218 15.63 -3.85 7.80
C HIS A 218 15.41 -2.46 7.17
N ASN A 219 16.31 -1.99 6.32
CA ASN A 219 16.17 -0.71 5.63
C ASN A 219 15.03 -0.78 4.61
N GLU A 220 14.92 -1.91 3.89
CA GLU A 220 13.80 -2.16 3.00
C GLU A 220 12.47 -2.20 3.77
N LYS A 221 12.45 -2.84 4.95
CA LYS A 221 11.26 -2.82 5.80
C LYS A 221 10.89 -1.42 6.27
N LEU A 222 11.87 -0.60 6.63
CA LEU A 222 11.65 0.80 7.00
C LEU A 222 11.10 1.60 5.81
N ARG A 223 11.67 1.43 4.60
CA ARG A 223 11.15 2.07 3.38
C ARG A 223 9.69 1.71 3.12
N GLN A 224 9.32 0.44 3.25
CA GLN A 224 7.93 -0.02 3.11
C GLN A 224 7.00 0.67 4.12
N LEU A 225 7.38 0.72 5.39
CA LEU A 225 6.59 1.36 6.46
C LEU A 225 6.40 2.86 6.23
N VAL A 226 7.49 3.56 5.91
CA VAL A 226 7.45 5.02 5.67
C VAL A 226 6.67 5.32 4.39
N SER A 227 6.94 4.61 3.29
CA SER A 227 6.25 4.84 2.01
C SER A 227 4.75 4.58 2.11
N ALA A 228 4.34 3.50 2.77
CA ALA A 228 2.94 3.24 3.03
C ALA A 228 2.30 4.35 3.91
N SER A 229 2.97 4.77 5.00
CA SER A 229 2.45 5.82 5.87
C SER A 229 2.29 7.15 5.11
N VAL A 230 3.29 7.54 4.31
CA VAL A 230 3.24 8.75 3.48
C VAL A 230 2.08 8.66 2.49
N ARG A 231 1.90 7.53 1.81
CA ARG A 231 0.82 7.31 0.84
C ARG A 231 -0.56 7.46 1.47
N TYR A 232 -0.79 6.83 2.63
CA TYR A 232 -2.13 6.79 3.25
C TYR A 232 -2.47 8.01 4.11
N TYR A 233 -1.50 8.87 4.42
CA TYR A 233 -1.74 10.19 4.99
C TYR A 233 -1.62 11.34 3.96
N HIS A 234 -1.47 11.04 2.68
CA HIS A 234 -1.31 12.07 1.65
C HIS A 234 -2.53 12.99 1.53
N SER A 235 -3.72 12.46 1.68
CA SER A 235 -4.97 13.21 1.49
C SER A 235 -5.48 13.89 2.75
N ASP A 236 -5.31 13.28 3.92
CA ASP A 236 -5.87 13.76 5.19
C ASP A 236 -5.14 13.15 6.40
N LYS A 237 -5.29 13.82 7.54
CA LYS A 237 -4.87 13.30 8.85
C LYS A 237 -5.74 12.13 9.32
N SER A 238 -6.98 12.04 8.84
CA SER A 238 -7.87 10.93 9.12
C SER A 238 -7.46 9.70 8.30
N SER A 239 -7.36 8.55 8.95
CA SER A 239 -7.05 7.29 8.30
C SER A 239 -8.29 6.48 7.87
N ARG A 240 -9.50 7.03 8.04
CA ARG A 240 -10.76 6.31 7.79
C ARG A 240 -10.89 5.85 6.34
N ASP A 241 -10.74 6.77 5.39
CA ASP A 241 -10.84 6.44 3.97
C ASP A 241 -9.60 5.71 3.48
N ALA A 242 -8.42 6.03 4.02
CA ALA A 242 -7.19 5.31 3.77
C ALA A 242 -7.32 3.80 4.09
N ARG A 243 -8.02 3.43 5.17
CA ARG A 243 -8.26 2.02 5.53
C ARG A 243 -9.08 1.28 4.48
N LYS A 244 -10.13 1.92 3.95
CA LYS A 244 -10.93 1.36 2.85
C LYS A 244 -10.12 1.24 1.57
N MET A 245 -9.28 2.24 1.28
CA MET A 245 -8.37 2.22 0.13
C MET A 245 -7.35 1.09 0.23
N ILE A 246 -6.77 0.83 1.41
CA ILE A 246 -5.85 -0.30 1.62
C ILE A 246 -6.51 -1.62 1.22
N VAL A 247 -7.75 -1.85 1.65
CA VAL A 247 -8.47 -3.08 1.29
C VAL A 247 -8.73 -3.15 -0.21
N LEU A 248 -9.22 -2.07 -0.80
CA LEU A 248 -9.55 -2.00 -2.23
C LEU A 248 -8.30 -2.25 -3.08
N ASP A 249 -7.22 -1.55 -2.78
CA ASP A 249 -5.94 -1.66 -3.47
C ASP A 249 -5.36 -3.07 -3.35
N TYR A 250 -5.44 -3.67 -2.16
CA TYR A 250 -4.95 -5.02 -1.93
C TYR A 250 -5.69 -6.04 -2.80
N LEU A 251 -7.02 -6.04 -2.73
CA LEU A 251 -7.85 -6.96 -3.52
C LEU A 251 -7.68 -6.79 -5.04
N ASN A 252 -7.37 -5.58 -5.50
CA ASN A 252 -7.20 -5.29 -6.92
C ASN A 252 -5.77 -5.52 -7.44
N SER A 253 -4.75 -5.54 -6.58
CA SER A 253 -3.36 -5.54 -7.05
C SER A 253 -2.45 -6.60 -6.43
N THR A 254 -2.96 -7.44 -5.51
CA THR A 254 -2.15 -8.54 -4.96
C THR A 254 -1.68 -9.46 -6.07
N PRO A 255 -0.36 -9.71 -6.20
CA PRO A 255 0.16 -10.66 -7.16
C PRO A 255 -0.27 -12.08 -6.75
N LEU A 256 -0.82 -12.80 -7.70
CA LEU A 256 -1.19 -14.19 -7.59
C LEU A 256 -0.23 -15.05 -8.43
N SER A 257 -0.37 -16.36 -8.36
CA SER A 257 0.44 -17.26 -9.18
C SER A 257 0.17 -17.03 -10.68
N GLY A 258 1.21 -17.15 -11.51
CA GLY A 258 1.05 -17.06 -12.96
C GLY A 258 0.28 -18.26 -13.53
N ARG A 259 -0.39 -18.06 -14.66
CA ARG A 259 -1.08 -19.10 -15.41
C ARG A 259 -0.57 -19.19 -16.84
N ALA A 260 -0.31 -20.40 -17.31
CA ALA A 260 0.11 -20.63 -18.69
C ALA A 260 -0.85 -19.98 -19.70
N GLY A 261 -0.30 -19.21 -20.63
CA GLY A 261 -1.04 -18.46 -21.63
C GLY A 261 -1.55 -17.08 -21.18
N TYR A 262 -1.41 -16.72 -19.87
CA TYR A 262 -1.83 -15.42 -19.35
C TYR A 262 -0.69 -14.64 -18.67
N GLY A 263 0.37 -15.32 -18.22
CA GLY A 263 1.42 -14.69 -17.43
C GLY A 263 1.05 -14.51 -15.96
N GLU A 264 1.57 -13.45 -15.33
CA GLU A 264 1.23 -13.08 -13.95
C GLU A 264 -0.21 -12.60 -13.85
N ILE A 265 -0.88 -13.00 -12.78
CA ILE A 265 -2.25 -12.61 -12.45
C ILE A 265 -2.22 -11.70 -11.24
N HIS A 266 -2.90 -10.58 -11.33
CA HIS A 266 -2.99 -9.59 -10.27
C HIS A 266 -4.45 -9.34 -9.87
N GLY A 267 -4.68 -9.29 -8.56
CA GLY A 267 -5.99 -9.03 -7.98
C GLY A 267 -6.97 -10.20 -8.08
N ILE A 268 -7.90 -10.20 -7.15
CA ILE A 268 -8.87 -11.29 -6.99
C ILE A 268 -9.83 -11.41 -8.19
N GLY A 269 -10.13 -10.30 -8.88
CA GLY A 269 -11.05 -10.32 -10.01
C GLY A 269 -10.54 -11.17 -11.17
N ASP A 270 -9.29 -10.93 -11.58
CA ASP A 270 -8.65 -11.75 -12.61
C ASP A 270 -8.27 -13.14 -12.09
N GLY A 271 -7.92 -13.27 -10.81
CA GLY A 271 -7.70 -14.57 -10.17
C GLY A 271 -8.90 -15.50 -10.30
N LEU A 272 -10.07 -15.03 -9.89
CA LEU A 272 -11.32 -15.79 -10.03
C LEU A 272 -11.60 -16.19 -11.47
N LYS A 273 -11.42 -15.27 -12.41
CA LYS A 273 -11.68 -15.52 -13.84
C LYS A 273 -10.69 -16.51 -14.43
N ARG A 274 -9.39 -16.29 -14.20
CA ARG A 274 -8.33 -17.04 -14.86
C ARG A 274 -8.14 -18.45 -14.29
N TRP A 275 -8.28 -18.61 -12.96
CA TRP A 275 -8.08 -19.90 -12.30
C TRP A 275 -9.36 -20.73 -12.22
N TYR A 276 -10.52 -20.11 -11.96
CA TYR A 276 -11.76 -20.80 -11.65
C TYR A 276 -12.86 -20.59 -12.69
N GLY A 277 -12.64 -19.72 -13.69
CA GLY A 277 -13.67 -19.38 -14.70
C GLY A 277 -14.83 -18.57 -14.12
N ILE A 278 -14.68 -18.00 -12.93
CA ILE A 278 -15.73 -17.26 -12.23
C ILE A 278 -15.58 -15.76 -12.54
N ASP A 279 -16.61 -15.17 -13.13
CA ASP A 279 -16.66 -13.73 -13.35
C ASP A 279 -16.83 -12.95 -12.03
N LEU A 280 -16.14 -11.81 -11.87
CA LEU A 280 -16.20 -11.03 -10.65
C LEU A 280 -17.61 -10.53 -10.31
N LYS A 281 -18.38 -10.12 -11.31
CA LYS A 281 -19.78 -9.70 -11.11
C LYS A 281 -20.65 -10.84 -10.60
N TYR A 282 -20.45 -12.04 -11.16
CA TYR A 282 -21.12 -13.23 -10.70
C TYR A 282 -20.70 -13.62 -9.27
N ALA A 283 -19.41 -13.58 -8.97
CA ALA A 283 -18.93 -13.83 -7.63
C ALA A 283 -19.54 -12.85 -6.61
N ASN A 284 -19.59 -11.56 -6.94
CA ASN A 284 -20.22 -10.55 -6.10
C ASN A 284 -21.70 -10.84 -5.87
N TYR A 285 -22.43 -11.16 -6.92
CA TYR A 285 -23.84 -11.56 -6.81
C TYR A 285 -24.02 -12.73 -5.85
N VAL A 286 -23.28 -13.82 -6.06
CA VAL A 286 -23.35 -15.03 -5.22
C VAL A 286 -23.00 -14.74 -3.76
N LEU A 287 -21.94 -14.00 -3.49
CA LEU A 287 -21.45 -13.72 -2.14
C LEU A 287 -22.29 -12.69 -1.37
N THR A 288 -23.07 -11.86 -2.07
CA THR A 288 -23.98 -10.87 -1.45
C THR A 288 -25.41 -11.38 -1.35
N SER A 289 -25.83 -12.36 -2.16
CA SER A 289 -27.19 -12.89 -2.16
C SER A 289 -27.56 -13.60 -0.86
N THR A 290 -28.85 -13.59 -0.50
CA THR A 290 -29.38 -14.40 0.60
C THR A 290 -29.39 -15.89 0.25
N SER A 291 -29.57 -16.76 1.24
CA SER A 291 -29.54 -18.24 1.03
C SER A 291 -30.66 -18.74 0.12
N ASP A 292 -31.77 -18.03 0.04
CA ASP A 292 -32.95 -18.45 -0.71
C ASP A 292 -32.83 -18.25 -2.23
N THR A 293 -31.89 -17.37 -2.66
CA THR A 293 -31.70 -17.05 -4.07
C THR A 293 -30.54 -17.81 -4.72
N VAL A 294 -29.56 -18.25 -3.93
CA VAL A 294 -28.40 -19.00 -4.39
C VAL A 294 -28.16 -20.19 -3.48
N GLY A 295 -28.13 -21.40 -4.04
CA GLY A 295 -27.91 -22.63 -3.27
C GLY A 295 -26.59 -22.61 -2.48
N ILE A 296 -26.58 -23.25 -1.31
CA ILE A 296 -25.43 -23.26 -0.39
C ILE A 296 -24.16 -23.82 -1.03
N ASN A 297 -24.28 -24.82 -1.90
CA ASN A 297 -23.15 -25.42 -2.59
C ASN A 297 -22.47 -24.43 -3.54
N GLU A 298 -23.23 -23.61 -4.25
CA GLU A 298 -22.69 -22.59 -5.15
C GLU A 298 -22.02 -21.47 -4.38
N LYS A 299 -22.61 -21.01 -3.27
CA LYS A 299 -21.96 -20.08 -2.37
C LYS A 299 -20.64 -20.61 -1.84
N ALA A 300 -20.62 -21.87 -1.39
CA ALA A 300 -19.40 -22.51 -0.88
C ALA A 300 -18.33 -22.63 -1.98
N ARG A 301 -18.72 -22.97 -3.22
CA ARG A 301 -17.81 -23.05 -4.37
C ARG A 301 -17.15 -21.71 -4.67
N VAL A 302 -17.95 -20.65 -4.79
CA VAL A 302 -17.46 -19.31 -5.10
C VAL A 302 -16.62 -18.75 -3.94
N TYR A 303 -17.06 -18.95 -2.70
CA TYR A 303 -16.35 -18.53 -1.51
C TYR A 303 -14.99 -19.21 -1.38
N LYS A 304 -14.95 -20.54 -1.58
CA LYS A 304 -13.68 -21.29 -1.58
C LYS A 304 -12.72 -20.76 -2.63
N ALA A 305 -13.20 -20.54 -3.86
CA ALA A 305 -12.39 -20.00 -4.94
C ALA A 305 -11.84 -18.58 -4.61
N ALA A 306 -12.62 -17.78 -3.90
CA ALA A 306 -12.20 -16.43 -3.50
C ALA A 306 -11.17 -16.40 -2.36
N LEU A 307 -11.01 -17.50 -1.61
CA LEU A 307 -10.04 -17.63 -0.51
C LEU A 307 -8.79 -18.44 -0.87
N SER A 308 -8.77 -19.12 -2.02
CA SER A 308 -7.63 -19.90 -2.51
C SER A 308 -6.61 -19.06 -3.24
#